data_c3d3b91dd27d89f771af1fd10d22364e
#
_entry.id   c3d3b91dd27d89f771af1fd10d22364e
#
_cell.length_a   1.000
_cell.length_b   1.000
_cell.length_c   1.000
_cell.angle_alpha   90.00
_cell.angle_beta   90.00
_cell.angle_gamma   90.00
#
_symmetry.space_group_name_H-M   'P 1'
#
loop_
_entity.id
_entity.type
_entity.pdbx_description
1 polymer ?
#
loop_
_entity_poly.entity_id
_entity_poly.type
_entity_poly.pdbx_seq_one_letter_code
_entity_poly.pdbx_strand_id
1 'polypeptide(L)'
;MLTQETIATREKTLAAHLDGETRKDVESVLATFSGEPVYDLVPIGKIIRGREEVRRFLQTFFDSMGPNTHLADRFYHTDEATIVEVLTIFPDGFDGEQKGVNLEIRSVGVFPFDGDKLLVEKLYSDVSPLLPFMPWLQD
;
A
#
# COMPACT_ATOMS: atom_id res chain seq x y z
N MET A 1 -11.96 -3.09 -22.53
CA MET A 1 -12.89 -2.01 -22.14
C MET A 1 -13.35 -2.19 -20.70
N LEU A 2 -13.35 -1.11 -19.95
CA LEU A 2 -13.82 -1.15 -18.57
C LEU A 2 -15.34 -1.22 -18.51
N THR A 3 -15.84 -2.14 -17.69
CA THR A 3 -17.25 -2.27 -17.39
C THR A 3 -17.48 -1.79 -15.95
N GLN A 4 -18.72 -1.46 -15.59
CA GLN A 4 -19.07 -1.14 -14.21
C GLN A 4 -18.76 -2.31 -13.26
N GLU A 5 -18.93 -3.53 -13.73
CA GLU A 5 -18.59 -4.73 -12.97
C GLU A 5 -17.08 -4.80 -12.69
N THR A 6 -16.25 -4.55 -13.69
CA THR A 6 -14.80 -4.54 -13.53
C THR A 6 -14.36 -3.47 -12.54
N ILE A 7 -14.91 -2.27 -12.65
CA ILE A 7 -14.64 -1.16 -11.73
C ILE A 7 -15.00 -1.55 -10.30
N ALA A 8 -16.22 -2.07 -10.09
CA ALA A 8 -16.67 -2.47 -8.76
C ALA A 8 -15.79 -3.57 -8.15
N THR A 9 -15.37 -4.54 -8.97
CA THR A 9 -14.49 -5.62 -8.53
C THR A 9 -13.11 -5.10 -8.12
N ARG A 10 -12.53 -4.20 -8.91
CA ARG A 10 -11.25 -3.57 -8.58
C ARG A 10 -11.31 -2.76 -7.29
N GLU A 11 -12.36 -1.97 -7.13
CA GLU A 11 -12.53 -1.16 -5.93
C GLU A 11 -12.71 -2.02 -4.68
N LYS A 12 -13.40 -3.15 -4.82
CA LYS A 12 -13.54 -4.12 -3.72
C LYS A 12 -12.20 -4.71 -3.31
N THR A 13 -11.37 -5.12 -4.29
CA THR A 13 -10.03 -5.65 -4.00
C THR A 13 -9.15 -4.61 -3.34
N LEU A 14 -9.17 -3.37 -3.83
CA LEU A 14 -8.39 -2.28 -3.24
C LEU A 14 -8.86 -1.92 -1.85
N ALA A 15 -10.18 -1.94 -1.60
CA ALA A 15 -10.71 -1.73 -0.25
C ALA A 15 -10.20 -2.79 0.72
N ALA A 16 -10.18 -4.06 0.29
CA ALA A 16 -9.64 -5.16 1.11
C ALA A 16 -8.15 -4.99 1.36
N HIS A 17 -7.39 -4.53 0.36
CA HIS A 17 -5.96 -4.27 0.47
C HIS A 17 -5.67 -3.16 1.50
N LEU A 18 -6.32 -2.02 1.38
CA LEU A 18 -6.14 -0.89 2.30
C LEU A 18 -6.64 -1.23 3.71
N ASP A 19 -7.73 -1.98 3.82
CA ASP A 19 -8.22 -2.46 5.12
C ASP A 19 -7.20 -3.38 5.78
N GLY A 20 -6.59 -4.28 5.02
CA GLY A 20 -5.52 -5.13 5.52
C GLY A 20 -4.33 -4.33 6.04
N GLU A 21 -3.95 -3.27 5.34
CA GLU A 21 -2.89 -2.36 5.78
C GLU A 21 -3.27 -1.61 7.05
N THR A 22 -4.50 -1.13 7.15
CA THR A 22 -5.01 -0.43 8.35
C THR A 22 -5.00 -1.37 9.57
N ARG A 23 -5.42 -2.62 9.39
CA ARG A 23 -5.43 -3.63 10.46
C ARG A 23 -4.07 -4.25 10.72
N LYS A 24 -3.06 -3.91 9.92
CA LYS A 24 -1.71 -4.49 9.99
C LYS A 24 -1.73 -6.01 9.82
N ASP A 25 -2.56 -6.49 8.90
CA ASP A 25 -2.76 -7.91 8.62
C ASP A 25 -2.03 -8.28 7.33
N VAL A 26 -0.82 -8.80 7.47
CA VAL A 26 0.05 -9.16 6.34
C VAL A 26 -0.63 -10.15 5.38
N GLU A 27 -1.25 -11.20 5.92
CA GLU A 27 -1.88 -12.23 5.08
C GLU A 27 -3.06 -11.69 4.27
N SER A 28 -3.86 -10.78 4.86
CA SER A 28 -4.95 -10.15 4.15
C SER A 28 -4.45 -9.27 2.99
N VAL A 29 -3.34 -8.56 3.19
CA VAL A 29 -2.71 -7.76 2.12
C VAL A 29 -2.19 -8.68 1.01
N LEU A 30 -1.43 -9.72 1.36
CA LEU A 30 -0.87 -10.67 0.40
C LEU A 30 -1.96 -11.36 -0.44
N ALA A 31 -3.11 -11.63 0.16
CA ALA A 31 -4.23 -12.29 -0.52
C ALA A 31 -4.83 -11.46 -1.66
N THR A 32 -4.55 -10.16 -1.73
CA THR A 32 -5.06 -9.29 -2.80
C THR A 32 -4.23 -9.35 -4.08
N PHE A 33 -3.04 -9.96 -4.03
CA PHE A 33 -2.16 -10.09 -5.20
C PHE A 33 -2.44 -11.35 -6.00
N SER A 34 -2.27 -11.22 -7.33
CA SER A 34 -2.26 -12.37 -8.24
C SER A 34 -0.85 -12.92 -8.31
N GLY A 35 -0.68 -14.19 -7.97
CA GLY A 35 0.63 -14.83 -8.03
C GLY A 35 1.62 -14.22 -7.05
N GLU A 36 2.82 -13.91 -7.53
CA GLU A 36 3.89 -13.37 -6.71
C GLU A 36 3.66 -11.88 -6.43
N PRO A 37 3.55 -11.46 -5.15
CA PRO A 37 3.33 -10.06 -4.83
C PRO A 37 4.56 -9.20 -5.16
N VAL A 38 4.30 -7.94 -5.56
CA VAL A 38 5.36 -6.99 -5.89
C VAL A 38 4.98 -5.61 -5.36
N TYR A 39 5.89 -4.96 -4.66
CA TYR A 39 5.83 -3.54 -4.32
C TYR A 39 6.94 -2.82 -5.06
N ASP A 40 6.57 -1.79 -5.79
CA ASP A 40 7.51 -0.91 -6.48
C ASP A 40 7.51 0.45 -5.74
N LEU A 41 8.57 0.71 -4.99
CA LEU A 41 8.73 1.97 -4.25
C LEU A 41 9.38 2.96 -5.21
N VAL A 42 8.55 3.55 -6.07
CA VAL A 42 9.00 4.34 -7.22
C VAL A 42 9.96 5.48 -6.85
N PRO A 43 9.66 6.31 -5.83
CA PRO A 43 10.54 7.45 -5.51
C PRO A 43 11.97 7.09 -5.15
N ILE A 44 12.21 5.89 -4.63
CA ILE A 44 13.56 5.45 -4.24
C ILE A 44 14.13 4.39 -5.18
N GLY A 45 13.37 4.01 -6.22
CA GLY A 45 13.81 3.05 -7.23
C GLY A 45 14.04 1.64 -6.70
N LYS A 46 13.26 1.21 -5.69
CA LYS A 46 13.40 -0.12 -5.09
C LYS A 46 12.17 -0.97 -5.39
N ILE A 47 12.42 -2.20 -5.86
CA ILE A 47 11.36 -3.17 -6.11
C ILE A 47 11.51 -4.31 -5.10
N ILE A 48 10.43 -4.62 -4.41
CA ILE A 48 10.35 -5.70 -3.43
C ILE A 48 9.48 -6.77 -4.06
N ARG A 49 10.06 -7.94 -4.32
CA ARG A 49 9.43 -8.97 -5.13
C ARG A 49 9.41 -10.31 -4.41
N GLY A 50 8.28 -10.99 -4.49
CA GLY A 50 8.11 -12.32 -3.95
C GLY A 50 7.50 -12.32 -2.57
N ARG A 51 6.86 -13.44 -2.24
CA ARG A 51 6.04 -13.56 -1.04
C ARG A 51 6.85 -13.35 0.25
N GLU A 52 8.05 -13.90 0.30
CA GLU A 52 8.92 -13.79 1.48
C GLU A 52 9.41 -12.35 1.70
N GLU A 53 9.91 -11.72 0.64
CA GLU A 53 10.43 -10.35 0.72
C GLU A 53 9.31 -9.34 0.97
N VAL A 54 8.16 -9.52 0.36
CA VAL A 54 7.01 -8.64 0.58
C VAL A 54 6.48 -8.82 2.00
N ARG A 55 6.44 -10.06 2.51
CA ARG A 55 6.05 -10.30 3.90
C ARG A 55 6.98 -9.58 4.87
N ARG A 56 8.28 -9.67 4.64
CA ARG A 56 9.29 -8.97 5.46
C ARG A 56 9.08 -7.46 5.43
N PHE A 57 8.86 -6.91 4.23
CA PHE A 57 8.59 -5.48 4.06
C PHE A 57 7.34 -5.05 4.82
N LEU A 58 6.23 -5.76 4.61
CA LEU A 58 4.96 -5.42 5.24
C LEU A 58 5.05 -5.56 6.77
N GLN A 59 5.66 -6.62 7.26
CA GLN A 59 5.79 -6.83 8.70
C GLN A 59 6.62 -5.72 9.34
N THR A 60 7.75 -5.35 8.73
CA THR A 60 8.59 -4.24 9.22
C THR A 60 7.83 -2.91 9.17
N PHE A 61 7.10 -2.70 8.08
CA PHE A 61 6.26 -1.51 7.91
C PHE A 61 5.24 -1.43 9.06
N PHE A 62 4.49 -2.51 9.27
CA PHE A 62 3.44 -2.55 10.28
C PHE A 62 3.98 -2.43 11.70
N ASP A 63 5.14 -3.03 11.97
CA ASP A 63 5.78 -2.97 13.30
C ASP A 63 6.35 -1.58 13.60
N SER A 64 6.77 -0.84 12.58
CA SER A 64 7.37 0.49 12.75
C SER A 64 6.34 1.62 12.85
N MET A 65 5.12 1.41 12.33
CA MET A 65 4.08 2.43 12.35
C MET A 65 3.25 2.38 13.63
N GLY A 66 2.92 3.56 14.12
CA GLY A 66 1.89 3.71 15.14
C GLY A 66 0.49 3.48 14.58
N PRO A 67 -0.55 3.70 15.39
CA PRO A 67 -1.92 3.63 14.92
C PRO A 67 -2.13 4.54 13.72
N ASN A 68 -2.81 4.03 12.71
CA ASN A 68 -3.07 4.80 11.50
C ASN A 68 -4.28 4.24 10.76
N THR A 69 -4.78 5.02 9.81
CA THR A 69 -5.86 4.61 8.92
C THR A 69 -5.47 4.96 7.49
N HIS A 70 -5.63 4.01 6.59
CA HIS A 70 -5.46 4.21 5.15
C HIS A 70 -6.83 4.41 4.52
N LEU A 71 -7.03 5.54 3.86
CA LEU A 71 -8.29 5.88 3.21
C LEU A 71 -8.09 6.07 1.72
N ALA A 72 -8.93 5.41 0.92
CA ALA A 72 -9.00 5.69 -0.51
C ALA A 72 -9.79 6.99 -0.70
N ASP A 73 -9.13 8.03 -1.16
CA ASP A 73 -9.75 9.34 -1.37
C ASP A 73 -10.39 9.42 -2.75
N ARG A 74 -9.71 8.91 -3.78
CA ARG A 74 -10.21 8.93 -5.14
C ARG A 74 -9.62 7.81 -5.98
N PHE A 75 -10.45 7.24 -6.86
CA PHE A 75 -10.06 6.23 -7.83
C PHE A 75 -10.08 6.79 -9.24
N TYR A 76 -9.09 6.39 -10.04
CA TYR A 76 -9.05 6.64 -11.48
C TYR A 76 -8.80 5.29 -12.15
N HIS A 77 -9.66 4.92 -13.09
CA HIS A 77 -9.58 3.62 -13.74
C HIS A 77 -9.14 3.73 -15.19
N THR A 78 -8.22 2.85 -15.59
CA THR A 78 -7.85 2.63 -16.99
C THR A 78 -8.11 1.17 -17.34
N ASP A 79 -7.98 0.80 -18.60
CA ASP A 79 -8.16 -0.61 -19.00
C ASP A 79 -7.21 -1.53 -18.24
N GLU A 80 -5.98 -1.10 -17.98
CA GLU A 80 -4.92 -1.93 -17.42
C GLU A 80 -4.76 -1.79 -15.90
N ALA A 81 -5.09 -0.61 -15.35
CA ALA A 81 -4.75 -0.29 -13.98
C ALA A 81 -5.78 0.60 -13.32
N THR A 82 -5.78 0.60 -12.01
CA THR A 82 -6.50 1.58 -11.19
C THR A 82 -5.48 2.42 -10.43
N ILE A 83 -5.68 3.72 -10.44
CA ILE A 83 -4.88 4.68 -9.70
C ILE A 83 -5.68 5.12 -8.49
N VAL A 84 -5.07 5.10 -7.31
CA VAL A 84 -5.74 5.48 -6.06
C VAL A 84 -4.97 6.60 -5.38
N GLU A 85 -5.67 7.69 -5.09
CA GLU A 85 -5.16 8.70 -4.16
C GLU A 85 -5.48 8.23 -2.74
N VAL A 86 -4.45 8.06 -1.92
CA VAL A 86 -4.58 7.51 -0.56
C VAL A 86 -4.21 8.59 0.45
N LEU A 87 -5.02 8.69 1.49
CA LEU A 87 -4.71 9.50 2.67
C LEU A 87 -4.45 8.57 3.83
N THR A 88 -3.25 8.64 4.39
CA THR A 88 -2.91 7.89 5.61
C THR A 88 -2.84 8.87 6.77
N ILE A 89 -3.59 8.59 7.83
CA ILE A 89 -3.70 9.46 9.01
C ILE A 89 -3.06 8.77 10.21
N PHE A 90 -2.09 9.42 10.81
CA PHE A 90 -1.40 8.98 12.03
C PHE A 90 -1.75 9.97 13.15
N PRO A 91 -2.70 9.67 14.03
CA PRO A 91 -3.14 10.64 15.05
C PRO A 91 -2.09 10.97 16.11
N ASP A 92 -1.11 10.10 16.29
CA ASP A 92 -0.05 10.27 17.28
C ASP A 92 1.36 10.27 16.66
N GLY A 93 1.48 10.73 15.42
CA GLY A 93 2.72 10.71 14.66
C GLY A 93 2.99 9.36 13.99
N PHE A 94 4.05 9.30 13.18
CA PHE A 94 4.35 8.11 12.37
C PHE A 94 4.50 6.83 13.20
N ASP A 95 5.26 6.91 14.30
CA ASP A 95 5.54 5.77 15.17
C ASP A 95 4.61 5.65 16.39
N GLY A 96 3.63 6.54 16.51
CA GLY A 96 2.69 6.56 17.61
C GLY A 96 3.21 7.18 18.90
N GLU A 97 4.43 7.72 18.90
CA GLU A 97 5.07 8.25 20.10
C GLU A 97 4.86 9.76 20.29
N GLN A 98 4.26 10.43 19.30
CA GLN A 98 3.98 11.86 19.37
C GLN A 98 2.50 12.10 19.66
N LYS A 99 2.09 11.86 20.88
CA LYS A 99 0.69 11.91 21.30
C LYS A 99 0.02 13.23 20.94
N GLY A 100 -1.11 13.15 20.24
CA GLY A 100 -1.88 14.30 19.80
C GLY A 100 -1.31 15.07 18.62
N VAL A 101 -0.18 14.64 18.06
CA VAL A 101 0.41 15.25 16.86
C VAL A 101 -0.06 14.51 15.64
N ASN A 102 -1.04 15.08 14.95
CA ASN A 102 -1.63 14.46 13.75
C ASN A 102 -0.67 14.59 12.56
N LEU A 103 -0.34 13.46 11.95
CA LEU A 103 0.44 13.42 10.71
C LEU A 103 -0.43 12.83 9.60
N GLU A 104 -0.54 13.54 8.49
CA GLU A 104 -1.24 13.06 7.30
C GLU A 104 -0.24 12.90 6.16
N ILE A 105 -0.26 11.72 5.53
CA ILE A 105 0.56 11.45 4.35
C ILE A 105 -0.36 11.16 3.19
N ARG A 106 -0.19 11.93 2.10
CA ARG A 106 -0.90 11.72 0.86
C ARG A 106 -0.01 10.94 -0.09
N SER A 107 -0.56 9.88 -0.65
CA SER A 107 0.15 8.97 -1.54
C SER A 107 -0.67 8.69 -2.78
N VAL A 108 0.00 8.20 -3.82
CA VAL A 108 -0.66 7.67 -5.01
C VAL A 108 -0.17 6.25 -5.22
N GLY A 109 -1.11 5.31 -5.30
CA GLY A 109 -0.83 3.94 -5.69
C GLY A 109 -1.31 3.71 -7.11
N VAL A 110 -0.45 3.12 -7.94
CA VAL A 110 -0.83 2.66 -9.28
C VAL A 110 -0.87 1.14 -9.24
N PHE A 111 -2.03 0.58 -9.51
CA PHE A 111 -2.29 -0.85 -9.35
C PHE A 111 -2.70 -1.48 -10.69
N PRO A 112 -1.77 -2.06 -11.45
CA PRO A 112 -2.13 -2.95 -12.55
C PRO A 112 -2.85 -4.19 -12.02
N PHE A 113 -3.87 -4.63 -12.75
CA PHE A 113 -4.70 -5.77 -12.34
C PHE A 113 -4.52 -6.97 -13.29
N ASP A 114 -4.67 -8.15 -12.71
CA ASP A 114 -4.86 -9.40 -13.40
C ASP A 114 -6.22 -9.94 -12.94
N GLY A 115 -7.27 -9.71 -13.76
CA GLY A 115 -8.63 -10.01 -13.35
C GLY A 115 -9.03 -9.17 -12.13
N ASP A 116 -9.35 -9.84 -11.04
CA ASP A 116 -9.76 -9.19 -9.78
C ASP A 116 -8.62 -9.06 -8.76
N LYS A 117 -7.37 -9.37 -9.16
CA LYS A 117 -6.21 -9.34 -8.27
C LYS A 117 -5.16 -8.35 -8.75
N LEU A 118 -4.33 -7.88 -7.81
CA LEU A 118 -3.25 -6.94 -8.10
C LEU A 118 -2.03 -7.68 -8.68
N LEU A 119 -1.41 -7.08 -9.69
CA LEU A 119 -0.10 -7.53 -10.18
C LEU A 119 1.03 -6.89 -9.38
N VAL A 120 0.91 -5.61 -9.07
CA VAL A 120 1.92 -4.84 -8.35
C VAL A 120 1.26 -3.64 -7.69
N GLU A 121 1.82 -3.20 -6.56
CA GLU A 121 1.55 -1.87 -6.02
C GLU A 121 2.73 -0.97 -6.38
N LYS A 122 2.50 -0.02 -7.30
CA LYS A 122 3.46 1.03 -7.58
C LYS A 122 3.15 2.20 -6.65
N LEU A 123 4.02 2.42 -5.67
CA LEU A 123 3.78 3.41 -4.63
C LEU A 123 4.57 4.69 -4.88
N TYR A 124 3.85 5.80 -5.00
CA TYR A 124 4.38 7.15 -5.07
C TYR A 124 4.07 7.83 -3.74
N SER A 125 5.01 7.74 -2.82
CA SER A 125 4.86 8.30 -1.49
C SER A 125 6.22 8.69 -0.93
N ASP A 126 6.23 9.59 0.04
CA ASP A 126 7.43 9.83 0.84
C ASP A 126 7.62 8.63 1.77
N VAL A 127 8.57 7.77 1.42
CA VAL A 127 8.91 6.59 2.22
C VAL A 127 10.10 6.84 3.15
N SER A 128 10.60 8.07 3.21
CA SER A 128 11.75 8.40 4.06
C SER A 128 11.56 8.04 5.54
N PRO A 129 10.36 8.15 6.13
CA PRO A 129 10.16 7.72 7.51
C PRO A 129 10.38 6.23 7.75
N LEU A 130 10.27 5.40 6.70
CA LEU A 130 10.47 3.96 6.79
C LEU A 130 11.94 3.54 6.72
N LEU A 131 12.78 4.31 6.04
CA LEU A 131 14.15 3.91 5.73
C LEU A 131 14.99 3.56 6.96
N PRO A 132 14.89 4.25 8.11
CA PRO A 132 15.63 3.84 9.30
C PRO A 132 15.31 2.44 9.81
N PHE A 133 14.10 1.95 9.52
CA PHE A 133 13.63 0.61 9.94
C PHE A 133 13.93 -0.46 8.90
N MET A 134 14.34 -0.06 7.70
CA MET A 134 14.56 -0.95 6.57
C MET A 134 15.93 -0.71 5.94
N PRO A 135 17.03 -0.96 6.67
CA PRO A 135 18.37 -0.65 6.15
C PRO A 135 18.69 -1.39 4.85
N TRP A 136 18.08 -2.55 4.59
CA TRP A 136 18.30 -3.28 3.35
C TRP A 136 17.74 -2.58 2.11
N LEU A 137 16.88 -1.57 2.28
CA LEU A 137 16.37 -0.77 1.16
C LEU A 137 17.30 0.39 0.77
N GLN A 138 18.32 0.66 1.57
CA GLN A 138 19.20 1.81 1.36
C GLN A 138 20.45 1.46 0.54
N ASP A 139 20.67 0.18 0.26
CA ASP A 139 21.83 -0.32 -0.47
C ASP A 139 21.68 -0.23 -1.99
#